data_09e2c95e282a7f85c5fb4855c1143c2f
#
_entry.id   09e2c95e282a7f85c5fb4855c1143c2f
#
_cell.length_a   1.000
_cell.length_b   1.000
_cell.length_c   1.000
_cell.angle_alpha   90.00
_cell.angle_beta   90.00
_cell.angle_gamma   90.00
#
_symmetry.space_group_name_H-M   'P 1'
#
loop_
_entity.id
_entity.type
_entity.pdbx_description
1 polymer ?
#
loop_
_entity_poly.entity_id
_entity_poly.type
_entity_poly.pdbx_seq_one_letter_code
_entity_poly.pdbx_strand_id
1 'polypeptide(L)'
;QKVFFIEVTMLFLTIKGKINFTQMGRYSSSPEVRFRNMFKRVFDFASFNSMLITKHCSDELLIGFDPSYISKSGKHTPNVGYFYSGVAGMIKRGMEVGCLAIIDVKQNTAYHFEAVQTPPVKKNESETGLVKHYCKLFTDRIQILMKHSKILVVDGWFNKQKFVDAMTQLGLE
;
A
#
# COMPACT_ATOMS: atom_id res chain seq x y z
N GLN A 1 16.12 15.25 -0.54
CA GLN A 1 14.81 14.54 -0.56
C GLN A 1 13.66 15.42 -0.07
N LYS A 2 13.81 16.15 1.05
CA LYS A 2 12.74 17.00 1.63
C LYS A 2 12.18 18.02 0.63
N VAL A 3 13.05 18.77 -0.04
CA VAL A 3 12.65 19.79 -1.06
C VAL A 3 11.87 19.13 -2.21
N PHE A 4 12.34 17.98 -2.70
CA PHE A 4 11.64 17.23 -3.75
C PHE A 4 10.26 16.72 -3.29
N PHE A 5 10.17 16.23 -2.07
CA PHE A 5 8.90 15.75 -1.51
C PHE A 5 7.88 16.90 -1.43
N ILE A 6 8.29 18.07 -0.94
CA ILE A 6 7.42 19.27 -0.89
C ILE A 6 6.97 19.66 -2.30
N GLU A 7 7.91 19.72 -3.27
CA GLU A 7 7.60 20.05 -4.66
C GLU A 7 6.55 19.10 -5.25
N VAL A 8 6.73 17.78 -5.06
CA VAL A 8 5.78 16.76 -5.54
C VAL A 8 4.42 16.91 -4.86
N THR A 9 4.38 17.11 -3.54
CA THR A 9 3.13 17.31 -2.81
C THR A 9 2.36 18.53 -3.33
N MET A 10 3.05 19.65 -3.55
CA MET A 10 2.42 20.83 -4.11
C MET A 10 1.89 20.60 -5.53
N LEU A 11 2.61 19.84 -6.36
CA LEU A 11 2.14 19.47 -7.70
C LEU A 11 0.89 18.58 -7.67
N PHE A 12 0.84 17.61 -6.75
CA PHE A 12 -0.34 16.77 -6.56
C PHE A 12 -1.58 17.58 -6.13
N LEU A 13 -1.39 18.64 -5.36
CA LEU A 13 -2.47 19.54 -4.95
C LEU A 13 -2.87 20.57 -6.04
N THR A 14 -1.97 20.87 -6.98
CA THR A 14 -2.14 21.93 -7.96
C THR A 14 -2.63 21.42 -9.32
N ILE A 15 -2.13 20.26 -9.77
CA ILE A 15 -2.46 19.71 -11.09
C ILE A 15 -3.88 19.16 -11.08
N LYS A 16 -4.76 19.78 -11.86
CA LYS A 16 -6.10 19.27 -12.10
C LYS A 16 -6.08 18.19 -13.20
N GLY A 17 -6.66 17.03 -12.92
CA GLY A 17 -6.77 15.93 -13.87
C GLY A 17 -5.65 14.89 -13.73
N LYS A 18 -5.18 14.33 -14.85
CA LYS A 18 -4.21 13.22 -14.85
C LYS A 18 -2.81 13.68 -14.47
N ILE A 19 -2.31 13.23 -13.32
CA ILE A 19 -0.94 13.47 -12.88
C ILE A 19 0.01 12.48 -13.56
N ASN A 20 1.03 13.00 -14.24
CA ASN A 20 2.12 12.24 -14.83
C ASN A 20 3.40 13.10 -14.87
N PHE A 21 4.54 12.50 -15.18
CA PHE A 21 5.83 13.20 -15.14
C PHE A 21 5.91 14.39 -16.11
N THR A 22 5.27 14.29 -17.28
CA THR A 22 5.20 15.38 -18.25
C THR A 22 4.42 16.58 -17.69
N GLN A 23 3.29 16.34 -17.02
CA GLN A 23 2.54 17.40 -16.37
C GLN A 23 3.32 17.99 -15.19
N MET A 24 3.97 17.14 -14.37
CA MET A 24 4.82 17.63 -13.29
C MET A 24 5.90 18.58 -13.82
N GLY A 25 6.56 18.24 -14.94
CA GLY A 25 7.55 19.12 -15.57
C GLY A 25 6.95 20.44 -16.13
N ARG A 26 5.68 20.42 -16.57
CA ARG A 26 5.00 21.64 -17.06
C ARG A 26 4.59 22.60 -15.95
N TYR A 27 4.23 22.07 -14.78
CA TYR A 27 3.73 22.85 -13.64
C TYR A 27 4.80 23.16 -12.59
N SER A 28 6.08 22.82 -12.86
CA SER A 28 7.20 23.11 -11.97
C SER A 28 8.37 23.76 -12.71
N SER A 29 9.35 24.27 -11.98
CA SER A 29 10.65 24.70 -12.51
C SER A 29 11.59 23.51 -12.82
N SER A 30 11.21 22.30 -12.44
CA SER A 30 12.01 21.10 -12.60
C SER A 30 11.65 20.34 -13.89
N PRO A 31 12.64 19.83 -14.64
CA PRO A 31 12.38 19.08 -15.87
C PRO A 31 11.75 17.71 -15.56
N GLU A 32 10.94 17.18 -16.48
CA GLU A 32 10.29 15.86 -16.40
C GLU A 32 11.26 14.73 -15.98
N VAL A 33 12.47 14.75 -16.53
CA VAL A 33 13.50 13.73 -16.26
C VAL A 33 13.88 13.67 -14.79
N ARG A 34 13.87 14.80 -14.08
CA ARG A 34 14.12 14.83 -12.63
C ARG A 34 13.07 14.03 -11.87
N PHE A 35 11.78 14.19 -12.20
CA PHE A 35 10.70 13.42 -11.57
C PHE A 35 10.84 11.93 -11.87
N ARG A 36 11.08 11.55 -13.13
CA ARG A 36 11.29 10.13 -13.50
C ARG A 36 12.43 9.49 -12.71
N ASN A 37 13.54 10.19 -12.54
CA ASN A 37 14.71 9.67 -11.82
C ASN A 37 14.49 9.62 -10.31
N MET A 38 13.81 10.61 -9.75
CA MET A 38 13.53 10.63 -8.32
C MET A 38 12.49 9.60 -7.89
N PHE A 39 11.46 9.32 -8.71
CA PHE A 39 10.47 8.28 -8.45
C PHE A 39 11.02 6.83 -8.58
N LYS A 40 12.21 6.66 -9.14
CA LYS A 40 12.93 5.36 -9.10
C LYS A 40 13.64 5.10 -7.76
N ARG A 41 13.81 6.13 -6.94
CA ARG A 41 14.46 5.99 -5.63
C ARG A 41 13.48 5.43 -4.61
N VAL A 42 13.98 4.51 -3.79
CA VAL A 42 13.20 4.00 -2.67
C VAL A 42 12.96 5.12 -1.66
N PHE A 43 11.72 5.22 -1.20
CA PHE A 43 11.32 6.10 -0.10
C PHE A 43 10.65 5.22 0.97
N ASP A 44 11.06 5.40 2.21
CA ASP A 44 10.51 4.67 3.35
C ASP A 44 9.18 5.30 3.79
N PHE A 45 8.12 4.95 3.08
CA PHE A 45 6.76 5.43 3.39
C PHE A 45 6.28 4.93 4.76
N ALA A 46 6.63 3.71 5.17
CA ALA A 46 6.20 3.15 6.44
C ALA A 46 6.73 3.97 7.61
N SER A 47 8.04 4.27 7.64
CA SER A 47 8.62 5.11 8.69
C SER A 47 8.10 6.54 8.65
N PHE A 48 7.94 7.12 7.44
CA PHE A 48 7.42 8.47 7.29
C PHE A 48 5.98 8.59 7.80
N ASN A 49 5.10 7.69 7.37
CA ASN A 49 3.69 7.70 7.78
C ASN A 49 3.54 7.34 9.27
N SER A 50 4.36 6.42 9.80
CA SER A 50 4.38 6.09 11.22
C SER A 50 4.66 7.32 12.09
N MET A 51 5.59 8.20 11.68
CA MET A 51 5.83 9.45 12.41
C MET A 51 4.62 10.39 12.39
N LEU A 52 3.93 10.50 11.26
CA LEU A 52 2.72 11.33 11.14
C LEU A 52 1.59 10.77 12.02
N ILE A 53 1.39 9.45 11.98
CA ILE A 53 0.38 8.75 12.79
C ILE A 53 0.66 8.98 14.27
N THR A 54 1.88 8.74 14.74
CA THR A 54 2.26 9.00 16.16
C THR A 54 2.00 10.43 16.59
N LYS A 55 2.12 11.40 15.68
CA LYS A 55 1.93 12.82 15.99
C LYS A 55 0.48 13.26 16.01
N HIS A 56 -0.38 12.65 15.18
CA HIS A 56 -1.70 13.18 14.87
C HIS A 56 -2.87 12.28 15.30
N CYS A 57 -2.62 10.99 15.57
CA CYS A 57 -3.65 10.05 15.98
C CYS A 57 -3.83 10.01 17.50
N SER A 58 -4.97 9.45 17.92
CA SER A 58 -5.26 9.10 19.31
C SER A 58 -4.49 7.85 19.75
N ASP A 59 -4.79 7.37 20.94
CA ASP A 59 -4.21 6.15 21.55
C ASP A 59 -5.02 4.87 21.26
N GLU A 60 -6.18 4.99 20.60
CA GLU A 60 -7.06 3.86 20.30
C GLU A 60 -7.00 3.54 18.81
N LEU A 61 -6.02 2.70 18.45
CA LEU A 61 -5.65 2.43 17.06
C LEU A 61 -5.82 0.96 16.70
N LEU A 62 -6.21 0.71 15.44
CA LEU A 62 -6.27 -0.62 14.83
C LEU A 62 -5.43 -0.63 13.55
N ILE A 63 -4.90 -1.80 13.20
CA ILE A 63 -4.25 -2.03 11.90
C ILE A 63 -5.31 -2.55 10.93
N GLY A 64 -5.50 -1.87 9.81
CA GLY A 64 -6.35 -2.32 8.72
C GLY A 64 -5.52 -2.79 7.53
N PHE A 65 -5.96 -3.87 6.87
CA PHE A 65 -5.33 -4.32 5.62
C PHE A 65 -6.38 -4.80 4.63
N ASP A 66 -6.30 -4.30 3.40
CA ASP A 66 -7.17 -4.69 2.30
C ASP A 66 -6.42 -4.64 0.96
N PRO A 67 -6.35 -5.76 0.21
CA PRO A 67 -5.83 -5.77 -1.15
C PRO A 67 -6.92 -5.38 -2.16
N SER A 68 -6.61 -4.39 -2.99
CA SER A 68 -7.54 -3.88 -3.99
C SER A 68 -7.04 -4.12 -5.41
N TYR A 69 -7.94 -4.58 -6.29
CA TYR A 69 -7.68 -4.74 -7.71
C TYR A 69 -7.70 -3.40 -8.45
N ILE A 70 -6.70 -3.19 -9.30
CA ILE A 70 -6.61 -2.03 -10.19
C ILE A 70 -6.52 -2.51 -11.63
N SER A 71 -7.50 -2.11 -12.47
CA SER A 71 -7.46 -2.41 -13.91
C SER A 71 -6.23 -1.75 -14.54
N LYS A 72 -5.35 -2.55 -15.12
CA LYS A 72 -4.12 -2.08 -15.74
C LYS A 72 -3.72 -2.93 -16.92
N SER A 73 -3.27 -2.27 -17.98
CA SER A 73 -2.68 -2.89 -19.16
C SER A 73 -1.32 -2.27 -19.44
N GLY A 74 -0.53 -2.93 -20.28
CA GLY A 74 0.78 -2.45 -20.71
C GLY A 74 1.84 -3.56 -20.63
N LYS A 75 2.77 -3.55 -21.60
CA LYS A 75 3.87 -4.54 -21.68
C LYS A 75 4.95 -4.29 -20.61
N HIS A 76 5.10 -3.04 -20.18
CA HIS A 76 6.20 -2.60 -19.30
C HIS A 76 5.73 -2.23 -17.88
N THR A 77 4.45 -2.48 -17.54
CA THR A 77 3.97 -2.25 -16.18
C THR A 77 4.40 -3.44 -15.32
N PRO A 78 5.19 -3.22 -14.25
CA PRO A 78 5.64 -4.29 -13.38
C PRO A 78 4.45 -4.98 -12.69
N ASN A 79 4.58 -6.27 -12.43
CA ASN A 79 3.63 -7.09 -11.68
C ASN A 79 2.18 -7.05 -12.21
N VAL A 80 1.98 -6.79 -13.50
CA VAL A 80 0.67 -7.00 -14.13
C VAL A 80 0.43 -8.50 -14.26
N GLY A 81 -0.69 -8.96 -13.72
CA GLY A 81 -1.08 -10.36 -13.70
C GLY A 81 -2.58 -10.53 -13.76
N TYR A 82 -3.06 -11.66 -13.27
CA TYR A 82 -4.47 -11.96 -13.15
C TYR A 82 -4.85 -11.99 -11.66
N PHE A 83 -5.76 -11.09 -11.27
CA PHE A 83 -6.23 -10.92 -9.91
C PHE A 83 -7.75 -10.88 -9.87
N TYR A 84 -8.33 -11.21 -8.74
CA TYR A 84 -9.78 -11.14 -8.54
C TYR A 84 -10.22 -9.68 -8.47
N SER A 85 -11.23 -9.33 -9.26
CA SER A 85 -11.87 -8.02 -9.24
C SER A 85 -13.22 -8.13 -8.54
N GLY A 86 -13.36 -7.56 -7.35
CA GLY A 86 -14.63 -7.55 -6.60
C GLY A 86 -15.76 -6.89 -7.37
N VAL A 87 -15.47 -5.79 -8.09
CA VAL A 87 -16.47 -5.09 -8.92
C VAL A 87 -16.98 -5.94 -10.09
N ALA A 88 -16.10 -6.74 -10.69
CA ALA A 88 -16.48 -7.59 -11.83
C ALA A 88 -16.91 -9.01 -11.40
N GLY A 89 -16.72 -9.40 -10.14
CA GLY A 89 -16.99 -10.76 -9.65
C GLY A 89 -16.15 -11.86 -10.32
N MET A 90 -15.03 -11.51 -10.94
CA MET A 90 -14.20 -12.46 -11.71
C MET A 90 -12.72 -12.06 -11.73
N ILE A 91 -11.87 -13.02 -12.12
CA ILE A 91 -10.45 -12.79 -12.33
C ILE A 91 -10.23 -11.99 -13.61
N LYS A 92 -9.51 -10.88 -13.49
CA LYS A 92 -9.16 -9.98 -14.62
C LYS A 92 -7.68 -9.65 -14.62
N ARG A 93 -7.19 -9.29 -15.81
CA ARG A 93 -5.82 -8.79 -15.98
C ARG A 93 -5.70 -7.38 -15.42
N GLY A 94 -4.73 -7.17 -14.52
CA GLY A 94 -4.50 -5.89 -13.87
C GLY A 94 -3.36 -5.97 -12.85
N MET A 95 -3.44 -5.16 -11.85
CA MET A 95 -2.56 -5.17 -10.68
C MET A 95 -3.41 -5.37 -9.42
N GLU A 96 -2.78 -5.85 -8.38
CA GLU A 96 -3.33 -5.80 -7.03
C GLU A 96 -2.38 -5.01 -6.13
N VAL A 97 -2.95 -4.20 -5.26
CA VAL A 97 -2.21 -3.38 -4.30
C VAL A 97 -2.81 -3.61 -2.92
N GLY A 98 -2.03 -4.22 -2.04
CA GLY A 98 -2.36 -4.34 -0.63
C GLY A 98 -2.13 -3.00 0.07
N CYS A 99 -3.14 -2.48 0.74
CA CYS A 99 -3.08 -1.24 1.48
C CYS A 99 -3.09 -1.51 2.98
N LEU A 100 -2.03 -1.12 3.67
CA LEU A 100 -1.98 -1.04 5.12
C LEU A 100 -2.46 0.35 5.57
N ALA A 101 -3.32 0.39 6.56
CA ALA A 101 -3.82 1.61 7.17
C ALA A 101 -3.78 1.50 8.69
N ILE A 102 -3.69 2.62 9.38
CA ILE A 102 -3.93 2.73 10.81
C ILE A 102 -5.26 3.45 11.00
N ILE A 103 -6.19 2.78 11.65
CA ILE A 103 -7.54 3.25 11.92
C ILE A 103 -7.54 3.87 13.33
N ASP A 104 -7.89 5.13 13.41
CA ASP A 104 -8.11 5.84 14.66
C ASP A 104 -9.59 5.76 15.03
N VAL A 105 -9.90 4.95 16.04
CA VAL A 105 -11.29 4.68 16.46
C VAL A 105 -11.93 5.93 17.06
N LYS A 106 -11.19 6.67 17.91
CA LYS A 106 -11.70 7.89 18.55
C LYS A 106 -12.00 9.01 17.54
N GLN A 107 -11.13 9.17 16.55
CA GLN A 107 -11.29 10.21 15.53
C GLN A 107 -12.18 9.75 14.35
N ASN A 108 -12.63 8.49 14.35
CA ASN A 108 -13.40 7.87 13.27
C ASN A 108 -12.76 8.11 11.89
N THR A 109 -11.45 7.89 11.79
CA THR A 109 -10.67 8.12 10.58
C THR A 109 -9.62 7.03 10.36
N ALA A 110 -9.09 6.95 9.15
CA ALA A 110 -8.03 6.03 8.82
C ALA A 110 -6.89 6.75 8.11
N TYR A 111 -5.67 6.45 8.52
CA TYR A 111 -4.45 7.00 7.94
C TYR A 111 -3.76 5.96 7.09
N HIS A 112 -3.42 6.33 5.87
CA HIS A 112 -2.62 5.47 5.02
C HIS A 112 -1.26 5.19 5.65
N PHE A 113 -0.90 3.90 5.77
CA PHE A 113 0.41 3.50 6.28
C PHE A 113 1.36 3.13 5.15
N GLU A 114 1.02 2.17 4.31
CA GLU A 114 1.82 1.75 3.17
C GLU A 114 0.95 1.04 2.12
N ALA A 115 1.28 1.22 0.84
CA ALA A 115 0.72 0.47 -0.27
C ALA A 115 1.79 -0.42 -0.89
N VAL A 116 1.53 -1.71 -1.00
CA VAL A 116 2.46 -2.70 -1.54
C VAL A 116 1.83 -3.44 -2.70
N GLN A 117 2.50 -3.43 -3.84
CA GLN A 117 2.02 -4.15 -5.02
C GLN A 117 2.19 -5.66 -4.84
N THR A 118 1.10 -6.41 -5.04
CA THR A 118 1.13 -7.87 -4.99
C THR A 118 1.79 -8.41 -6.27
N PRO A 119 2.82 -9.26 -6.18
CA PRO A 119 3.38 -9.92 -7.36
C PRO A 119 2.38 -10.93 -7.92
N PRO A 120 2.30 -11.10 -9.25
CA PRO A 120 1.45 -12.11 -9.85
C PRO A 120 1.89 -13.51 -9.45
N VAL A 121 0.97 -14.31 -8.96
CA VAL A 121 1.21 -15.71 -8.61
C VAL A 121 0.93 -16.63 -9.78
N LYS A 122 1.67 -17.73 -9.89
CA LYS A 122 1.43 -18.75 -10.89
C LYS A 122 0.07 -19.42 -10.67
N LYS A 123 -0.60 -19.81 -11.74
CA LYS A 123 -1.95 -20.40 -11.70
C LYS A 123 -2.09 -21.58 -10.72
N ASN A 124 -1.02 -22.36 -10.54
CA ASN A 124 -0.99 -23.53 -9.66
C ASN A 124 -0.71 -23.20 -8.18
N GLU A 125 -0.37 -21.95 -7.86
CA GLU A 125 0.01 -21.49 -6.52
C GLU A 125 -0.86 -20.33 -6.02
N SER A 126 -1.97 -20.02 -6.70
CA SER A 126 -2.67 -18.74 -6.57
C SER A 126 -3.00 -18.37 -5.12
N GLU A 127 -3.67 -19.23 -4.39
CA GLU A 127 -4.09 -18.91 -3.01
C GLU A 127 -2.93 -19.02 -2.01
N THR A 128 -2.17 -20.11 -2.06
CA THR A 128 -1.02 -20.31 -1.15
C THR A 128 0.07 -19.26 -1.38
N GLY A 129 0.29 -18.85 -2.63
CA GLY A 129 1.25 -17.80 -2.99
C GLY A 129 0.84 -16.43 -2.45
N LEU A 130 -0.44 -16.08 -2.54
CA LEU A 130 -0.97 -14.82 -1.99
C LEU A 130 -0.87 -14.79 -0.46
N VAL A 131 -1.28 -15.85 0.22
CA VAL A 131 -1.15 -15.95 1.69
C VAL A 131 0.30 -15.78 2.12
N LYS A 132 1.24 -16.46 1.47
CA LYS A 132 2.68 -16.30 1.76
C LYS A 132 3.16 -14.85 1.55
N HIS A 133 2.71 -14.20 0.48
CA HIS A 133 3.06 -12.81 0.20
C HIS A 133 2.58 -11.88 1.31
N TYR A 134 1.32 -12.01 1.73
CA TYR A 134 0.77 -11.18 2.80
C TYR A 134 1.41 -11.47 4.16
N CYS A 135 1.64 -12.74 4.51
CA CYS A 135 2.38 -13.07 5.73
C CYS A 135 3.77 -12.42 5.73
N LYS A 136 4.48 -12.48 4.59
CA LYS A 136 5.79 -11.82 4.45
C LYS A 136 5.69 -10.30 4.63
N LEU A 137 4.69 -9.65 4.04
CA LEU A 137 4.45 -8.22 4.21
C LEU A 137 4.33 -7.84 5.70
N PHE A 138 3.52 -8.58 6.47
CA PHE A 138 3.38 -8.34 7.91
C PHE A 138 4.68 -8.63 8.66
N THR A 139 5.36 -9.73 8.36
CA THR A 139 6.66 -10.05 8.97
C THR A 139 7.68 -8.92 8.75
N ASP A 140 7.76 -8.39 7.53
CA ASP A 140 8.70 -7.32 7.18
C ASP A 140 8.33 -5.97 7.85
N ARG A 141 7.08 -5.79 8.32
CA ARG A 141 6.56 -4.53 8.89
C ARG A 141 6.19 -4.61 10.36
N ILE A 142 6.23 -5.78 10.97
CA ILE A 142 5.72 -6.00 12.33
C ILE A 142 6.31 -5.04 13.36
N GLN A 143 7.62 -4.80 13.31
CA GLN A 143 8.32 -3.93 14.27
C GLN A 143 7.81 -2.47 14.27
N ILE A 144 7.33 -2.00 13.12
CA ILE A 144 6.79 -0.64 13.03
C ILE A 144 5.28 -0.61 13.26
N LEU A 145 4.54 -1.64 12.86
CA LEU A 145 3.10 -1.77 13.09
C LEU A 145 2.77 -1.90 14.57
N MET A 146 3.55 -2.70 15.31
CA MET A 146 3.38 -2.91 16.76
C MET A 146 3.60 -1.65 17.61
N LYS A 147 4.14 -0.58 17.05
CA LYS A 147 4.20 0.72 17.73
C LYS A 147 2.83 1.40 17.81
N HIS A 148 1.90 0.99 16.96
CA HIS A 148 0.58 1.59 16.84
C HIS A 148 -0.52 0.72 17.42
N SER A 149 -0.55 -0.58 17.09
CA SER A 149 -1.57 -1.50 17.58
C SER A 149 -1.10 -2.96 17.50
N LYS A 150 -1.78 -3.83 18.24
CA LYS A 150 -1.72 -5.30 18.10
C LYS A 150 -2.96 -5.86 17.41
N ILE A 151 -4.01 -5.08 17.25
CA ILE A 151 -5.28 -5.53 16.72
C ILE A 151 -5.26 -5.33 15.21
N LEU A 152 -5.44 -6.45 14.48
CA LEU A 152 -5.47 -6.48 13.02
C LEU A 152 -6.90 -6.72 12.53
N VAL A 153 -7.39 -5.84 11.68
CA VAL A 153 -8.70 -5.94 11.02
C VAL A 153 -8.50 -6.23 9.55
N VAL A 154 -9.06 -7.33 9.09
CA VAL A 154 -9.03 -7.80 7.69
C VAL A 154 -10.41 -8.33 7.29
N ASP A 155 -10.65 -8.50 5.98
CA ASP A 155 -11.89 -9.09 5.51
C ASP A 155 -11.94 -10.63 5.69
N GLY A 156 -13.12 -11.24 5.44
CA GLY A 156 -13.34 -12.68 5.60
C GLY A 156 -12.48 -13.57 4.69
N TRP A 157 -11.87 -13.03 3.62
CA TRP A 157 -10.96 -13.79 2.77
C TRP A 157 -9.71 -14.27 3.52
N PHE A 158 -9.28 -13.50 4.54
CA PHE A 158 -8.11 -13.81 5.37
C PHE A 158 -8.37 -14.86 6.45
N ASN A 159 -9.62 -15.37 6.60
CA ASN A 159 -9.94 -16.48 7.50
C ASN A 159 -9.34 -17.80 6.97
N LYS A 160 -8.04 -17.86 6.90
CA LYS A 160 -7.23 -19.01 6.48
C LYS A 160 -6.25 -19.37 7.58
N GLN A 161 -6.29 -20.64 8.02
CA GLN A 161 -5.48 -21.11 9.13
C GLN A 161 -4.01 -20.62 9.07
N LYS A 162 -3.37 -20.77 7.91
CA LYS A 162 -1.97 -20.32 7.72
C LYS A 162 -1.75 -18.83 7.93
N PHE A 163 -2.72 -18.00 7.57
CA PHE A 163 -2.62 -16.54 7.77
C PHE A 163 -2.85 -16.23 9.26
N VAL A 164 -3.89 -16.77 9.85
CA VAL A 164 -4.21 -16.57 11.27
C VAL A 164 -3.05 -17.01 12.16
N ASP A 165 -2.52 -18.23 11.95
CA ASP A 165 -1.37 -18.73 12.71
C ASP A 165 -0.14 -17.81 12.58
N ALA A 166 0.14 -17.33 11.37
CA ALA A 166 1.26 -16.42 11.14
C ALA A 166 1.07 -15.08 11.86
N MET A 167 -0.14 -14.50 11.83
CA MET A 167 -0.43 -13.23 12.53
C MET A 167 -0.34 -13.40 14.05
N THR A 168 -0.88 -14.50 14.58
CA THR A 168 -0.77 -14.84 16.01
C THR A 168 0.69 -15.03 16.45
N GLN A 169 1.51 -15.71 15.64
CA GLN A 169 2.96 -15.86 15.91
C GLN A 169 3.70 -14.52 15.91
N LEU A 170 3.24 -13.54 15.15
CA LEU A 170 3.76 -12.17 15.15
C LEU A 170 3.25 -11.34 16.33
N GLY A 171 2.33 -11.88 17.15
CA GLY A 171 1.73 -11.20 18.30
C GLY A 171 0.59 -10.24 17.92
N LEU A 172 -0.01 -10.42 16.75
CA LEU A 172 -1.23 -9.73 16.32
C LEU A 172 -2.47 -10.52 16.74
N GLU A 173 -3.55 -9.78 17.06
CA GLU A 173 -4.85 -10.27 17.51
C GLU A 173 -5.94 -9.93 16.49
#